data_02599b448fe055027bc0c86afd803f82
#
_entry.id   02599b448fe055027bc0c86afd803f82
#
_cell.length_a   1.000
_cell.length_b   1.000
_cell.length_c   1.000
_cell.angle_alpha   90.00
_cell.angle_beta   90.00
_cell.angle_gamma   90.00
#
_symmetry.space_group_name_H-M   'P 1'
#
loop_
_entity.id
_entity.type
_entity.pdbx_description
1 polymer ?
#
loop_
_entity_poly.entity_id
_entity_poly.type
_entity_poly.pdbx_seq_one_letter_code
_entity_poly.pdbx_strand_id
1 'polypeptide(L)'
;MSGLVLAVFGGVLLLWCAAEVRLRDRVRRLGVPAVATVVAENDAHGQLDSAPLLSFSVLPPAGGADGSGAGRIAELVLTRPRGHTPLRRPERFAPGAPVRICYDPDRPCRAVLAAGEVGRATVADLLWSALGVACLVAGAGLLVAVGR
;
A
#
# COMPACT_ATOMS: atom_id res chain seq x y z
N MET A 1 -27.22 2.15 22.08
CA MET A 1 -26.55 2.92 20.99
C MET A 1 -25.08 2.51 20.81
N SER A 2 -24.29 2.34 21.89
CA SER A 2 -22.85 2.01 21.82
C SER A 2 -22.53 0.71 21.06
N GLY A 3 -23.34 -0.34 21.21
CA GLY A 3 -23.10 -1.63 20.54
C GLY A 3 -23.21 -1.53 19.01
N LEU A 4 -24.18 -0.75 18.49
CA LEU A 4 -24.34 -0.55 17.04
C LEU A 4 -23.16 0.21 16.45
N VAL A 5 -22.70 1.26 17.13
CA VAL A 5 -21.53 2.05 16.69
C VAL A 5 -20.28 1.19 16.60
N LEU A 6 -20.04 0.37 17.62
CA LEU A 6 -18.89 -0.55 17.64
C LEU A 6 -18.98 -1.59 16.51
N ALA A 7 -20.15 -2.18 16.29
CA ALA A 7 -20.33 -3.17 15.23
C ALA A 7 -20.13 -2.57 13.85
N VAL A 8 -20.68 -1.38 13.58
CA VAL A 8 -20.50 -0.67 12.32
C VAL A 8 -19.03 -0.30 12.11
N PHE A 9 -18.37 0.25 13.13
CA PHE A 9 -16.95 0.60 13.06
C PHE A 9 -16.08 -0.62 12.75
N GLY A 10 -16.30 -1.73 13.46
CA GLY A 10 -15.57 -2.98 13.20
C GLY A 10 -15.79 -3.50 11.78
N GLY A 11 -17.04 -3.47 11.29
CA GLY A 11 -17.38 -3.88 9.92
C GLY A 11 -16.71 -3.01 8.85
N VAL A 12 -16.74 -1.70 9.00
CA VAL A 12 -16.09 -0.74 8.08
C VAL A 12 -14.57 -0.95 8.08
N LEU A 13 -13.97 -1.13 9.25
CA LEU A 13 -12.53 -1.39 9.36
C LEU A 13 -12.12 -2.68 8.66
N LEU A 14 -12.89 -3.75 8.82
CA LEU A 14 -12.63 -5.03 8.14
C LEU A 14 -12.77 -4.91 6.61
N LEU A 15 -13.80 -4.21 6.13
CA LEU A 15 -13.98 -3.96 4.71
C LEU A 15 -12.81 -3.15 4.13
N TRP A 16 -12.35 -2.14 4.85
CA TRP A 16 -11.19 -1.35 4.45
C TRP A 16 -9.92 -2.21 4.36
N CYS A 17 -9.62 -3.00 5.39
CA CYS A 17 -8.47 -3.91 5.40
C CYS A 17 -8.55 -4.91 4.24
N ALA A 18 -9.72 -5.51 4.01
CA ALA A 18 -9.91 -6.46 2.93
C ALA A 18 -9.73 -5.82 1.54
N ALA A 19 -10.23 -4.61 1.34
CA ALA A 19 -10.07 -3.87 0.08
C ALA A 19 -8.60 -3.54 -0.20
N GLU A 20 -7.87 -3.09 0.83
CA GLU A 20 -6.45 -2.75 0.71
C GLU A 20 -5.58 -3.99 0.43
N VAL A 21 -5.85 -5.11 1.11
CA VAL A 21 -5.15 -6.38 0.86
C VAL A 21 -5.41 -6.88 -0.57
N ARG A 22 -6.68 -6.86 -1.01
CA ARG A 22 -7.04 -7.27 -2.38
C ARG A 22 -6.39 -6.39 -3.44
N LEU A 23 -6.36 -5.08 -3.23
CA LEU A 23 -5.73 -4.15 -4.17
C LEU A 23 -4.23 -4.44 -4.29
N ARG A 24 -3.54 -4.63 -3.16
CA ARG A 24 -2.11 -4.96 -3.14
C ARG A 24 -1.82 -6.31 -3.81
N ASP A 25 -2.64 -7.32 -3.54
CA ASP A 25 -2.49 -8.64 -4.15
C ASP A 25 -2.72 -8.57 -5.67
N ARG A 26 -3.74 -7.81 -6.11
CA ARG A 26 -3.99 -7.56 -7.53
C ARG A 26 -2.81 -6.90 -8.23
N VAL A 27 -2.24 -5.83 -7.64
CA VAL A 27 -1.09 -5.13 -8.21
C VAL A 27 0.15 -6.03 -8.23
N ARG A 28 0.35 -6.90 -7.24
CA ARG A 28 1.46 -7.87 -7.24
C ARG A 28 1.31 -8.94 -8.33
N ARG A 29 0.09 -9.39 -8.62
CA ARG A 29 -0.16 -10.46 -9.60
C ARG A 29 -0.22 -9.96 -11.03
N LEU A 30 -0.79 -8.78 -11.24
CA LEU A 30 -1.08 -8.24 -12.58
C LEU A 30 -0.19 -7.04 -12.93
N GLY A 31 0.51 -6.46 -11.96
CA GLY A 31 1.35 -5.30 -12.15
C GLY A 31 2.66 -5.63 -12.86
N VAL A 32 3.29 -4.61 -13.40
CA VAL A 32 4.59 -4.70 -14.06
C VAL A 32 5.69 -4.61 -13.01
N PRO A 33 6.62 -5.59 -12.96
CA PRO A 33 7.76 -5.52 -12.05
C PRO A 33 8.74 -4.46 -12.52
N ALA A 34 9.25 -3.66 -11.57
CA ALA A 34 10.27 -2.65 -11.82
C ALA A 34 11.25 -2.56 -10.65
N VAL A 35 12.37 -1.93 -10.89
CA VAL A 35 13.33 -1.56 -9.86
C VAL A 35 13.22 -0.06 -9.63
N ALA A 36 12.88 0.32 -8.41
CA ALA A 36 12.82 1.70 -7.97
C ALA A 36 14.03 2.03 -7.10
N THR A 37 14.44 3.27 -7.11
CA THR A 37 15.48 3.78 -6.23
C THR A 37 14.82 4.58 -5.10
N VAL A 38 15.27 4.36 -3.87
CA VAL A 38 14.81 5.14 -2.72
C VAL A 38 15.38 6.56 -2.83
N VAL A 39 14.51 7.54 -2.85
CA VAL A 39 14.88 8.96 -2.85
C VAL A 39 14.91 9.46 -1.40
N ALA A 40 15.98 10.19 -1.04
CA ALA A 40 16.02 10.87 0.25
C ALA A 40 14.95 11.97 0.25
N GLU A 41 13.95 11.83 1.08
CA GLU A 41 13.00 12.90 1.33
C GLU A 41 13.63 13.90 2.29
N ASN A 42 13.71 15.15 1.86
CA ASN A 42 14.06 16.22 2.76
C ASN A 42 12.85 16.41 3.70
N ASP A 43 12.98 15.98 4.96
CA ASP A 43 11.94 16.08 6.00
C ASP A 43 11.69 17.55 6.39
N ALA A 44 11.34 18.40 5.40
CA ALA A 44 11.05 19.80 5.64
C ALA A 44 9.81 20.03 6.56
N HIS A 45 9.03 18.98 6.84
CA HIS A 45 7.76 19.11 7.54
C HIS A 45 7.60 18.23 8.78
N GLY A 46 8.64 17.52 9.24
CA GLY A 46 8.56 16.75 10.48
C GLY A 46 7.46 15.67 10.52
N GLN A 47 6.80 15.41 9.40
CA GLN A 47 5.84 14.33 9.31
C GLN A 47 6.60 13.03 9.22
N LEU A 48 6.42 12.20 10.24
CA LEU A 48 6.81 10.79 10.30
C LEU A 48 6.06 9.96 9.24
N ASP A 49 6.19 10.36 7.98
CA ASP A 49 5.65 9.57 6.88
C ASP A 49 6.61 8.40 6.66
N SER A 50 6.22 7.28 7.20
CA SER A 50 7.05 6.08 7.35
C SER A 50 7.33 5.35 6.03
N ALA A 51 6.64 5.70 4.95
CA ALA A 51 6.85 5.08 3.64
C ALA A 51 8.00 5.76 2.89
N PRO A 52 8.98 5.00 2.34
CA PRO A 52 10.04 5.57 1.54
C PRO A 52 9.48 6.16 0.25
N LEU A 53 9.99 7.32 -0.17
CA LEU A 53 9.72 7.85 -1.49
C LEU A 53 10.56 7.08 -2.51
N LEU A 54 9.90 6.51 -3.51
CA LEU A 54 10.53 5.70 -4.54
C LEU A 54 10.48 6.43 -5.88
N SER A 55 11.59 6.43 -6.61
CA SER A 55 11.65 6.89 -8.00
C SER A 55 11.88 5.70 -8.93
N PHE A 56 11.13 5.61 -10.00
CA PHE A 56 11.33 4.61 -11.04
C PHE A 56 10.87 5.14 -12.40
N SER A 57 11.46 4.58 -13.46
CA SER A 57 11.10 4.92 -14.82
C SER A 57 9.98 4.01 -15.34
N VAL A 58 8.94 4.60 -15.89
CA VAL A 58 7.85 3.89 -16.57
C VAL A 58 8.10 3.98 -18.07
N LEU A 59 8.18 2.83 -18.73
CA LEU A 59 8.16 2.79 -20.19
C LEU A 59 6.71 2.94 -20.63
N PRO A 60 6.39 3.88 -21.51
CA PRO A 60 5.04 4.01 -22.05
C PRO A 60 4.64 2.69 -22.73
N PRO A 61 3.35 2.27 -22.60
CA PRO A 61 2.88 1.04 -23.19
C PRO A 61 3.15 0.99 -24.70
N ALA A 62 3.53 -0.17 -25.21
CA ALA A 62 3.96 -0.40 -26.59
C ALA A 62 2.87 -0.22 -27.68
N GLY A 63 1.76 0.45 -27.37
CA GLY A 63 0.54 0.55 -28.20
C GLY A 63 0.31 1.88 -28.91
N GLY A 64 1.22 2.83 -28.86
CA GLY A 64 1.16 4.02 -29.72
C GLY A 64 1.54 3.66 -31.15
N ALA A 65 0.57 3.59 -32.06
CA ALA A 65 0.71 3.19 -33.47
C ALA A 65 1.47 4.20 -34.35
N ASP A 66 2.16 5.15 -33.76
CA ASP A 66 2.93 6.13 -34.52
C ASP A 66 4.37 5.61 -34.63
N GLY A 67 4.66 4.99 -35.77
CA GLY A 67 5.93 4.40 -36.16
C GLY A 67 7.16 5.33 -36.21
N SER A 68 7.15 6.40 -35.44
CA SER A 68 8.27 7.29 -35.21
C SER A 68 9.11 6.77 -34.08
N GLY A 69 10.23 6.14 -34.42
CA GLY A 69 11.25 5.64 -33.49
C GLY A 69 12.01 6.73 -32.71
N ALA A 70 11.43 7.90 -32.55
CA ALA A 70 11.95 9.01 -31.75
C ALA A 70 11.80 8.66 -30.27
N GLY A 71 12.92 8.45 -29.61
CA GLY A 71 13.19 8.27 -28.20
C GLY A 71 11.97 8.22 -27.25
N ARG A 72 11.54 7.02 -26.86
CA ARG A 72 10.59 6.86 -25.75
C ARG A 72 11.23 7.45 -24.50
N ILE A 73 10.82 8.66 -24.14
CA ILE A 73 11.23 9.30 -22.90
C ILE A 73 10.59 8.49 -21.77
N ALA A 74 11.43 7.81 -21.01
CA ALA A 74 10.96 7.12 -19.81
C ALA A 74 10.46 8.18 -18.83
N GLU A 75 9.19 8.13 -18.47
CA GLU A 75 8.62 9.02 -17.47
C GLU A 75 9.12 8.62 -16.09
N LEU A 76 9.73 9.56 -15.37
CA LEU A 76 10.16 9.33 -13.99
C LEU A 76 8.96 9.53 -13.06
N VAL A 77 8.53 8.46 -12.43
CA VAL A 77 7.43 8.49 -11.46
C VAL A 77 7.98 8.48 -10.05
N LEU A 78 7.55 9.44 -9.24
CA LEU A 78 7.81 9.51 -7.82
C LEU A 78 6.55 9.03 -7.08
N THR A 79 6.68 7.98 -6.28
CA THR A 79 5.53 7.43 -5.53
C THR A 79 5.96 6.80 -4.21
N ARG A 80 4.99 6.69 -3.29
CA ARG A 80 5.14 5.95 -2.04
C ARG A 80 4.43 4.60 -2.17
N PRO A 81 5.12 3.49 -1.84
CA PRO A 81 4.51 2.17 -1.96
C PRO A 81 3.36 2.01 -0.98
N ARG A 82 2.23 1.52 -1.47
CA ARG A 82 1.07 1.22 -0.63
C ARG A 82 1.33 0.04 0.30
N GLY A 83 0.80 0.13 1.49
CA GLY A 83 0.90 -0.94 2.49
C GLY A 83 2.25 -1.06 3.18
N HIS A 84 3.12 -0.08 3.02
CA HIS A 84 4.37 0.01 3.75
C HIS A 84 4.19 1.02 4.90
N THR A 85 4.08 0.53 6.13
CA THR A 85 4.08 1.34 7.36
C THR A 85 5.19 0.85 8.28
N PRO A 86 6.47 1.12 7.99
CA PRO A 86 7.53 0.76 8.91
C PRO A 86 7.54 1.76 10.05
N LEU A 87 7.48 1.27 11.28
CA LEU A 87 7.79 2.05 12.48
C LEU A 87 9.26 2.50 12.52
N ARG A 88 10.12 1.78 11.79
CA ARG A 88 11.52 2.13 11.52
C ARG A 88 11.83 1.79 10.08
N ARG A 89 12.51 2.68 9.36
CA ARG A 89 13.07 2.37 8.03
C ARG A 89 14.15 1.30 8.19
N PRO A 90 13.99 0.10 7.66
CA PRO A 90 15.08 -0.87 7.63
C PRO A 90 16.22 -0.32 6.75
N GLU A 91 17.46 -0.72 7.03
CA GLU A 91 18.66 -0.27 6.30
C GLU A 91 18.55 -0.47 4.78
N ARG A 92 17.81 -1.49 4.33
CA ARG A 92 17.54 -1.76 2.91
C ARG A 92 16.72 -0.68 2.19
N PHE A 93 16.11 0.25 2.92
CA PHE A 93 15.44 1.44 2.37
C PHE A 93 16.26 2.70 2.57
N ALA A 94 17.58 2.57 2.69
CA ALA A 94 18.47 3.70 2.70
C ALA A 94 18.38 4.49 1.37
N PRO A 95 18.57 5.81 1.39
CA PRO A 95 18.62 6.62 0.19
C PRO A 95 19.59 6.05 -0.85
N GLY A 96 19.17 5.96 -2.10
CA GLY A 96 19.95 5.36 -3.18
C GLY A 96 19.82 3.83 -3.29
N ALA A 97 19.23 3.15 -2.33
CA ALA A 97 19.08 1.69 -2.41
C ALA A 97 18.07 1.27 -3.48
N PRO A 98 18.37 0.23 -4.29
CA PRO A 98 17.42 -0.33 -5.24
C PRO A 98 16.40 -1.21 -4.52
N VAL A 99 15.12 -1.02 -4.83
CA VAL A 99 14.00 -1.77 -4.26
C VAL A 99 13.13 -2.33 -5.37
N ARG A 100 12.74 -3.60 -5.25
CA ARG A 100 11.85 -4.24 -6.22
C ARG A 100 10.40 -3.87 -5.92
N ILE A 101 9.71 -3.37 -6.94
CA ILE A 101 8.30 -2.98 -6.88
C ILE A 101 7.49 -3.65 -7.99
N CYS A 102 6.17 -3.68 -7.80
CA CYS A 102 5.21 -3.92 -8.86
C CYS A 102 4.30 -2.69 -8.95
N TYR A 103 4.06 -2.18 -10.14
CA TYR A 103 3.17 -1.04 -10.35
C TYR A 103 2.05 -1.37 -11.35
N ASP A 104 0.95 -0.66 -11.21
CA ASP A 104 -0.20 -0.75 -12.12
C ASP A 104 0.12 0.06 -13.39
N PRO A 105 0.16 -0.54 -14.61
CA PRO A 105 0.49 0.17 -15.83
C PRO A 105 -0.49 1.30 -16.15
N ASP A 106 -1.76 1.16 -15.78
CA ASP A 106 -2.80 2.19 -16.01
C ASP A 106 -2.68 3.35 -14.99
N ARG A 107 -2.07 3.08 -13.85
CA ARG A 107 -1.92 4.04 -12.75
C ARG A 107 -0.56 3.87 -12.07
N PRO A 108 0.54 4.38 -12.67
CA PRO A 108 1.91 4.15 -12.18
C PRO A 108 2.15 4.63 -10.74
N CYS A 109 1.38 5.61 -10.27
CA CYS A 109 1.42 6.04 -8.87
C CYS A 109 0.92 4.97 -7.87
N ARG A 110 0.31 3.86 -8.35
CA ARG A 110 -0.06 2.71 -7.52
C ARG A 110 1.03 1.66 -7.57
N ALA A 111 2.07 1.86 -6.79
CA ALA A 111 3.15 0.91 -6.64
C ALA A 111 3.03 0.15 -5.31
N VAL A 112 3.47 -1.11 -5.32
CA VAL A 112 3.51 -2.01 -4.16
C VAL A 112 4.88 -2.65 -4.12
N LEU A 113 5.44 -2.86 -2.94
CA LEU A 113 6.69 -3.60 -2.79
C LEU A 113 6.51 -5.06 -3.23
N ALA A 114 7.51 -5.60 -3.91
CA ALA A 114 7.53 -7.01 -4.30
C ALA A 114 7.48 -7.93 -3.07
N ALA A 115 7.00 -9.15 -3.25
CA ALA A 115 6.72 -10.09 -2.15
C ALA A 115 7.91 -10.34 -1.21
N GLY A 116 9.14 -10.33 -1.72
CA GLY A 116 10.37 -10.51 -0.92
C GLY A 116 10.73 -9.33 -0.02
N GLU A 117 10.13 -8.14 -0.23
CA GLU A 117 10.43 -6.92 0.49
C GLU A 117 9.46 -6.64 1.66
N VAL A 118 8.40 -7.44 1.83
CA VAL A 118 7.18 -7.11 2.62
C VAL A 118 7.16 -7.67 4.04
N GLY A 119 8.27 -8.11 4.62
CA GLY A 119 8.28 -8.90 5.87
C GLY A 119 7.50 -8.36 7.09
N ARG A 120 7.14 -7.07 7.18
CA ARG A 120 6.44 -6.47 8.35
C ARG A 120 5.06 -5.86 8.06
N ALA A 121 4.70 -5.63 6.81
CA ALA A 121 3.39 -5.07 6.47
C ALA A 121 2.22 -6.02 6.83
N THR A 122 2.47 -7.33 6.80
CA THR A 122 1.50 -8.35 7.18
C THR A 122 1.13 -8.32 8.67
N VAL A 123 2.04 -7.94 9.56
CA VAL A 123 1.76 -7.86 11.00
C VAL A 123 0.81 -6.70 11.31
N ALA A 124 1.01 -5.54 10.69
CA ALA A 124 0.11 -4.41 10.85
C ALA A 124 -1.30 -4.73 10.33
N ASP A 125 -1.40 -5.37 9.16
CA ASP A 125 -2.67 -5.80 8.58
C ASP A 125 -3.41 -6.80 9.49
N LEU A 126 -2.68 -7.74 10.10
CA LEU A 126 -3.24 -8.69 11.06
C LEU A 126 -3.75 -7.99 12.33
N LEU A 127 -2.99 -7.02 12.86
CA LEU A 127 -3.40 -6.26 14.05
C LEU A 127 -4.67 -5.45 13.79
N TRP A 128 -4.75 -4.74 12.66
CA TRP A 128 -5.94 -3.98 12.27
C TRP A 128 -7.14 -4.87 12.01
N SER A 129 -6.94 -6.04 11.39
CA SER A 129 -8.00 -7.02 11.17
C SER A 129 -8.49 -7.61 12.49
N ALA A 130 -7.58 -7.96 13.41
CA ALA A 130 -7.93 -8.46 14.74
C ALA A 130 -8.72 -7.42 15.54
N LEU A 131 -8.32 -6.14 15.48
CA LEU A 131 -9.06 -5.05 16.11
C LEU A 131 -10.47 -4.92 15.53
N GLY A 132 -10.61 -4.98 14.20
CA GLY A 132 -11.91 -4.93 13.53
C GLY A 132 -12.84 -6.07 13.97
N VAL A 133 -12.31 -7.29 14.05
CA VAL A 133 -13.07 -8.46 14.54
C VAL A 133 -13.46 -8.27 16.00
N ALA A 134 -12.55 -7.82 16.86
CA ALA A 134 -12.82 -7.60 18.28
C ALA A 134 -13.94 -6.55 18.48
N CYS A 135 -13.89 -5.43 17.74
CA CYS A 135 -14.93 -4.40 17.78
C CYS A 135 -16.30 -4.94 17.31
N LEU A 136 -16.29 -5.73 16.24
CA LEU A 136 -17.52 -6.31 15.68
C LEU A 136 -18.17 -7.29 16.65
N VAL A 137 -17.39 -8.18 17.25
CA VAL A 137 -17.86 -9.18 18.24
C VAL A 137 -18.37 -8.48 19.51
N ALA A 138 -17.62 -7.52 20.04
CA ALA A 138 -18.02 -6.75 21.21
C ALA A 138 -19.32 -5.96 20.95
N GLY A 139 -19.43 -5.30 19.79
CA GLY A 139 -20.62 -4.58 19.39
C GLY A 139 -21.84 -5.47 19.25
N ALA A 140 -21.69 -6.63 18.61
CA ALA A 140 -22.77 -7.63 18.48
C ALA A 140 -23.19 -8.19 19.85
N GLY A 141 -22.23 -8.49 20.73
CA GLY A 141 -22.50 -8.95 22.09
C GLY A 141 -23.31 -7.94 22.92
N LEU A 142 -22.97 -6.65 22.85
CA LEU A 142 -23.70 -5.58 23.51
C LEU A 142 -25.13 -5.43 22.97
N LEU A 143 -25.34 -5.59 21.67
CA LEU A 143 -26.68 -5.54 21.08
C LEU A 143 -27.58 -6.68 21.57
N VAL A 144 -27.03 -7.90 21.65
CA VAL A 144 -27.76 -9.07 22.19
C VAL A 144 -28.07 -8.91 23.69
N ALA A 145 -27.14 -8.37 24.47
CA ALA A 145 -27.34 -8.13 25.90
C ALA A 145 -28.42 -7.09 26.22
N VAL A 146 -28.55 -6.06 25.39
CA VAL A 146 -29.57 -5.00 25.57
C VAL A 146 -30.94 -5.44 25.03
N GLY A 147 -31.00 -6.38 24.07
CA GLY A 147 -32.23 -6.89 23.49
C GLY A 147 -32.89 -8.04 24.28
N ARG A 148 -32.25 -8.51 25.36
CA ARG A 148 -32.81 -9.49 26.34
C ARG A 148 -33.41 -8.80 27.56
#